data_54fc7699c5a58494c8a4559214af6b3d
#
_entry.id   54fc7699c5a58494c8a4559214af6b3d
#
_cell.length_a   1.000
_cell.length_b   1.000
_cell.length_c   1.000
_cell.angle_alpha   90.00
_cell.angle_beta   90.00
_cell.angle_gamma   90.00
#
_symmetry.space_group_name_H-M   'P 1'
#
loop_
_entity.id
_entity.type
_entity.pdbx_description
1 polymer ?
#
loop_
_entity_poly.entity_id
_entity_poly.type
_entity_poly.pdbx_seq_one_letter_code
_entity_poly.pdbx_strand_id
1 'polypeptide(L)'
;VKRSIIFSHTNLIAKDWKRLAEFYIEVFDCVPTFPERDIKGKWIDDMCALEDVHLRGVHLQLPGFEKGPTLEIFEYNQKGRNKNIQINDFGFGHIAFHVEDVGAVLAKLIDNGGSMYGKVVEAEIPGKGFLKAFYARDPEGNIIEIQNWRVSHVD
;
A
#
# COMPACT_ATOMS: atom_id res chain seq x y z
N VAL A 1 -16.12 -4.08 24.82
CA VAL A 1 -17.21 -3.66 23.91
C VAL A 1 -17.00 -4.35 22.58
N LYS A 2 -17.98 -5.17 22.14
CA LYS A 2 -17.93 -5.82 20.81
C LYS A 2 -18.12 -4.72 19.75
N ARG A 3 -17.08 -4.44 18.97
CA ARG A 3 -17.17 -3.47 17.87
C ARG A 3 -17.99 -4.09 16.73
N SER A 4 -19.02 -3.39 16.27
CA SER A 4 -19.88 -3.83 15.16
C SER A 4 -19.28 -3.53 13.78
N ILE A 5 -18.28 -2.62 13.73
CA ILE A 5 -17.58 -2.23 12.51
C ILE A 5 -16.09 -2.45 12.71
N ILE A 6 -15.46 -3.13 11.76
CA ILE A 6 -14.02 -3.42 11.75
C ILE A 6 -13.48 -3.01 10.38
N PHE A 7 -12.36 -2.27 10.36
CA PHE A 7 -11.67 -1.97 9.11
C PHE A 7 -11.10 -3.26 8.50
N SER A 8 -11.43 -3.55 7.25
CA SER A 8 -11.12 -4.83 6.60
C SER A 8 -9.84 -4.77 5.76
N HIS A 9 -9.81 -3.91 4.75
CA HIS A 9 -8.68 -3.81 3.84
C HIS A 9 -8.62 -2.46 3.13
N THR A 10 -7.45 -2.19 2.53
CA THR A 10 -7.25 -1.20 1.46
C THR A 10 -7.00 -1.96 0.18
N ASN A 11 -7.59 -1.51 -0.94
CA ASN A 11 -7.41 -2.15 -2.24
C ASN A 11 -6.55 -1.30 -3.18
N LEU A 12 -5.63 -1.95 -3.89
CA LEU A 12 -4.87 -1.41 -5.01
C LEU A 12 -5.23 -2.18 -6.28
N ILE A 13 -5.52 -1.44 -7.36
CA ILE A 13 -5.75 -2.04 -8.67
C ILE A 13 -4.47 -1.93 -9.49
N ALA A 14 -3.97 -3.07 -9.93
CA ALA A 14 -2.71 -3.21 -10.65
C ALA A 14 -2.93 -3.56 -12.13
N LYS A 15 -1.96 -3.26 -12.96
CA LYS A 15 -1.83 -3.81 -14.32
C LYS A 15 -1.27 -5.23 -14.28
N ASP A 16 -0.38 -5.47 -13.31
CA ASP A 16 0.24 -6.75 -12.99
C ASP A 16 0.22 -6.94 -11.47
N TRP A 17 -0.79 -7.65 -10.98
CA TRP A 17 -0.99 -7.84 -9.55
C TRP A 17 0.12 -8.66 -8.89
N LYS A 18 0.75 -9.60 -9.63
CA LYS A 18 1.82 -10.43 -9.08
C LYS A 18 3.07 -9.61 -8.79
N ARG A 19 3.48 -8.79 -9.77
CA ARG A 19 4.61 -7.89 -9.62
C ARG A 19 4.39 -6.87 -8.51
N LEU A 20 3.17 -6.32 -8.40
CA LEU A 20 2.86 -5.37 -7.34
C LEU A 20 2.83 -6.04 -5.96
N ALA A 21 2.26 -7.25 -5.85
CA ALA A 21 2.28 -8.03 -4.61
C ALA A 21 3.72 -8.36 -4.18
N GLU A 22 4.56 -8.82 -5.10
CA GLU A 22 5.98 -9.11 -4.86
C GLU A 22 6.72 -7.87 -4.32
N PHE A 23 6.47 -6.68 -4.87
CA PHE A 23 7.04 -5.44 -4.36
C PHE A 23 6.69 -5.21 -2.87
N TYR A 24 5.42 -5.35 -2.47
CA TYR A 24 5.02 -5.16 -1.08
C TYR A 24 5.52 -6.27 -0.15
N ILE A 25 5.67 -7.49 -0.63
CA ILE A 25 6.28 -8.60 0.11
C ILE A 25 7.75 -8.30 0.37
N GLU A 26 8.50 -7.98 -0.68
CA GLU A 26 9.96 -7.79 -0.61
C GLU A 26 10.35 -6.50 0.14
N VAL A 27 9.63 -5.40 -0.06
CA VAL A 27 10.03 -4.10 0.51
C VAL A 27 9.51 -3.90 1.93
N PHE A 28 8.28 -4.36 2.21
CA PHE A 28 7.58 -4.06 3.46
C PHE A 28 7.23 -5.29 4.31
N ASP A 29 7.79 -6.46 3.98
CA ASP A 29 7.55 -7.72 4.70
C ASP A 29 6.06 -8.09 4.83
N CYS A 30 5.25 -7.70 3.83
CA CYS A 30 3.86 -8.13 3.75
C CYS A 30 3.77 -9.61 3.47
N VAL A 31 2.79 -10.31 4.02
CA VAL A 31 2.65 -11.77 3.89
C VAL A 31 1.41 -12.13 3.08
N PRO A 32 1.54 -12.89 1.97
CA PRO A 32 0.38 -13.28 1.18
C PRO A 32 -0.54 -14.22 1.97
N THR A 33 -1.84 -13.99 1.87
CA THR A 33 -2.88 -14.84 2.45
C THR A 33 -3.56 -15.65 1.36
N PHE A 34 -3.49 -16.96 1.49
CA PHE A 34 -4.07 -17.88 0.50
C PHE A 34 -5.53 -18.27 0.83
N PRO A 35 -6.30 -18.67 -0.19
CA PRO A 35 -5.93 -18.81 -1.61
C PRO A 35 -5.84 -17.44 -2.32
N GLU A 36 -5.07 -17.38 -3.42
CA GLU A 36 -5.15 -16.29 -4.38
C GLU A 36 -6.60 -16.19 -4.90
N ARG A 37 -6.98 -14.97 -5.29
CA ARG A 37 -8.31 -14.70 -5.82
C ARG A 37 -8.34 -14.91 -7.33
N ASP A 38 -9.32 -15.66 -7.79
CA ASP A 38 -9.68 -15.84 -9.20
C ASP A 38 -11.20 -15.82 -9.26
N ILE A 39 -11.77 -14.65 -9.53
CA ILE A 39 -13.19 -14.34 -9.30
C ILE A 39 -13.84 -13.91 -10.61
N LYS A 40 -14.96 -14.53 -10.94
CA LYS A 40 -15.81 -14.22 -12.09
C LYS A 40 -17.25 -14.65 -11.85
N GLY A 41 -18.13 -14.19 -12.72
CA GLY A 41 -19.55 -14.54 -12.70
C GLY A 41 -20.45 -13.38 -12.31
N LYS A 42 -21.74 -13.56 -12.49
CA LYS A 42 -22.73 -12.48 -12.38
C LYS A 42 -22.70 -11.71 -11.06
N TRP A 43 -22.41 -12.36 -9.95
CA TRP A 43 -22.39 -11.70 -8.64
C TRP A 43 -21.29 -10.63 -8.52
N ILE A 44 -20.11 -10.87 -9.14
CA ILE A 44 -19.04 -9.88 -9.16
C ILE A 44 -19.31 -8.79 -10.19
N ASP A 45 -19.95 -9.13 -11.31
CA ASP A 45 -20.40 -8.15 -12.29
C ASP A 45 -21.37 -7.16 -11.65
N ASP A 46 -22.37 -7.67 -10.95
CA ASP A 46 -23.37 -6.86 -10.25
C ASP A 46 -22.73 -5.99 -9.14
N MET A 47 -21.79 -6.56 -8.40
CA MET A 47 -21.08 -5.83 -7.33
C MET A 47 -20.19 -4.70 -7.87
N CYS A 48 -19.53 -4.93 -9.02
CA CYS A 48 -18.64 -3.94 -9.64
C CYS A 48 -19.38 -2.97 -10.59
N ALA A 49 -20.65 -3.23 -10.92
CA ALA A 49 -21.39 -2.53 -11.97
C ALA A 49 -20.66 -2.55 -13.33
N LEU A 50 -20.07 -3.70 -13.65
CA LEU A 50 -19.38 -3.99 -14.91
C LEU A 50 -19.91 -5.30 -15.47
N GLU A 51 -19.66 -5.58 -16.74
CA GLU A 51 -20.03 -6.83 -17.39
C GLU A 51 -18.79 -7.69 -17.66
N ASP A 52 -18.92 -9.02 -17.57
CA ASP A 52 -17.85 -9.98 -17.86
C ASP A 52 -16.54 -9.74 -17.08
N VAL A 53 -16.67 -9.44 -15.80
CA VAL A 53 -15.52 -9.24 -14.90
C VAL A 53 -14.78 -10.56 -14.66
N HIS A 54 -13.47 -10.52 -14.83
CA HIS A 54 -12.56 -11.52 -14.32
C HIS A 54 -11.49 -10.82 -13.49
N LEU A 55 -11.56 -11.03 -12.20
CA LEU A 55 -10.73 -10.40 -11.19
C LEU A 55 -9.75 -11.41 -10.62
N ARG A 56 -8.46 -11.10 -10.62
CA ARG A 56 -7.40 -11.93 -10.00
C ARG A 56 -6.57 -11.12 -9.04
N GLY A 57 -6.06 -11.77 -8.01
CA GLY A 57 -5.19 -11.09 -7.07
C GLY A 57 -4.98 -11.82 -5.76
N VAL A 58 -4.53 -11.09 -4.76
CA VAL A 58 -4.18 -11.63 -3.45
C VAL A 58 -4.44 -10.57 -2.36
N HIS A 59 -4.71 -11.04 -1.16
CA HIS A 59 -4.61 -10.23 0.04
C HIS A 59 -3.24 -10.41 0.68
N LEU A 60 -2.61 -9.34 1.05
CA LEU A 60 -1.37 -9.33 1.82
C LEU A 60 -1.68 -8.90 3.25
N GLN A 61 -1.27 -9.70 4.22
CA GLN A 61 -1.26 -9.29 5.61
C GLN A 61 -0.22 -8.18 5.79
N LEU A 62 -0.65 -7.08 6.40
CA LEU A 62 0.24 -5.95 6.69
C LEU A 62 1.16 -6.27 7.87
N PRO A 63 2.42 -5.80 7.87
CA PRO A 63 3.35 -5.98 8.97
C PRO A 63 2.82 -5.32 10.25
N GLY A 64 3.14 -5.90 11.41
CA GLY A 64 2.70 -5.42 12.72
C GLY A 64 1.30 -5.88 13.15
N PHE A 65 0.60 -6.69 12.34
CA PHE A 65 -0.71 -7.26 12.69
C PHE A 65 -0.68 -8.78 12.60
N GLU A 66 -1.10 -9.47 13.65
CA GLU A 66 -1.31 -10.93 13.60
C GLU A 66 -2.63 -11.28 12.88
N LYS A 67 -3.66 -10.50 13.15
CA LYS A 67 -4.99 -10.56 12.52
C LYS A 67 -5.46 -9.12 12.36
N GLY A 68 -5.39 -8.59 11.19
CA GLY A 68 -5.73 -7.19 10.98
C GLY A 68 -6.13 -6.89 9.55
N PRO A 69 -6.23 -5.61 9.24
CA PRO A 69 -6.52 -5.19 7.88
C PRO A 69 -5.44 -5.71 6.91
N THR A 70 -5.86 -6.01 5.70
CA THR A 70 -4.97 -6.45 4.63
C THR A 70 -4.80 -5.36 3.58
N LEU A 71 -3.73 -5.51 2.79
CA LEU A 71 -3.60 -4.83 1.51
C LEU A 71 -4.09 -5.80 0.43
N GLU A 72 -5.18 -5.47 -0.22
CA GLU A 72 -5.74 -6.25 -1.31
C GLU A 72 -5.19 -5.73 -2.64
N ILE A 73 -4.60 -6.60 -3.45
CA ILE A 73 -4.03 -6.23 -4.75
C ILE A 73 -4.75 -7.04 -5.82
N PHE A 74 -5.47 -6.34 -6.70
CA PHE A 74 -6.28 -6.97 -7.74
C PHE A 74 -5.94 -6.43 -9.13
N GLU A 75 -6.14 -7.30 -10.10
CA GLU A 75 -6.09 -7.00 -11.53
C GLU A 75 -7.39 -7.41 -12.19
N TYR A 76 -7.99 -6.47 -12.92
CA TYR A 76 -9.17 -6.74 -13.74
C TYR A 76 -8.77 -7.12 -15.16
N ASN A 77 -9.53 -8.01 -15.80
CA ASN A 77 -9.41 -8.28 -17.23
C ASN A 77 -9.69 -7.03 -18.07
N GLN A 78 -10.55 -6.13 -17.58
CA GLN A 78 -10.86 -4.84 -18.20
C GLN A 78 -9.96 -3.76 -17.59
N LYS A 79 -9.04 -3.24 -18.37
CA LYS A 79 -8.10 -2.23 -17.87
C LYS A 79 -8.77 -0.87 -17.72
N GLY A 80 -8.70 -0.32 -16.52
CA GLY A 80 -9.10 1.04 -16.23
C GLY A 80 -8.14 2.10 -16.80
N ARG A 81 -8.43 3.36 -16.52
CA ARG A 81 -7.58 4.48 -16.93
C ARG A 81 -6.33 4.57 -16.04
N ASN A 82 -5.17 4.73 -16.67
CA ASN A 82 -3.95 5.06 -15.95
C ASN A 82 -3.99 6.54 -15.54
N LYS A 83 -3.94 6.84 -14.25
CA LYS A 83 -3.84 8.20 -13.72
C LYS A 83 -2.43 8.41 -13.17
N ASN A 84 -1.75 9.47 -13.60
CA ASN A 84 -0.53 9.92 -12.95
C ASN A 84 -0.93 10.75 -11.71
N ILE A 85 -1.23 10.07 -10.61
CA ILE A 85 -1.71 10.67 -9.36
C ILE A 85 -0.62 11.52 -8.75
N GLN A 86 -0.96 12.77 -8.40
CA GLN A 86 -0.11 13.68 -7.66
C GLN A 86 -0.46 13.64 -6.16
N ILE A 87 0.48 14.03 -5.32
CA ILE A 87 0.32 13.97 -3.84
C ILE A 87 -0.84 14.81 -3.31
N ASN A 88 -1.26 15.81 -4.06
CA ASN A 88 -2.35 16.74 -3.72
C ASN A 88 -3.63 16.52 -4.52
N ASP A 89 -3.74 15.44 -5.30
CA ASP A 89 -4.99 15.08 -5.96
C ASP A 89 -6.04 14.65 -4.95
N PHE A 90 -7.30 15.00 -5.23
CA PHE A 90 -8.41 14.57 -4.38
C PHE A 90 -8.63 13.06 -4.47
N GLY A 91 -8.85 12.42 -3.32
CA GLY A 91 -9.12 11.00 -3.19
C GLY A 91 -8.19 10.31 -2.20
N PHE A 92 -7.90 9.03 -2.43
CA PHE A 92 -6.90 8.31 -1.64
C PHE A 92 -5.51 8.86 -1.95
N GLY A 93 -4.83 9.43 -0.94
CA GLY A 93 -3.52 10.05 -1.09
C GLY A 93 -2.41 9.01 -1.13
N HIS A 94 -2.19 8.33 -0.02
CA HIS A 94 -1.12 7.35 0.15
C HIS A 94 -1.42 6.35 1.26
N ILE A 95 -0.61 5.29 1.31
CA ILE A 95 -0.47 4.42 2.48
C ILE A 95 0.88 4.70 3.13
N ALA A 96 0.98 4.50 4.46
CA ALA A 96 2.19 4.83 5.20
C ALA A 96 2.74 3.61 5.95
N PHE A 97 4.07 3.45 5.95
CA PHE A 97 4.79 2.45 6.73
C PHE A 97 5.75 3.12 7.69
N HIS A 98 5.67 2.76 8.96
CA HIS A 98 6.68 3.08 9.94
C HIS A 98 7.81 2.06 9.86
N VAL A 99 9.06 2.52 9.73
CA VAL A 99 10.23 1.65 9.56
C VAL A 99 11.35 2.06 10.52
N GLU A 100 12.22 1.13 10.86
CA GLU A 100 13.37 1.45 11.70
C GLU A 100 14.45 2.22 10.94
N ASP A 101 14.77 1.78 9.72
CA ASP A 101 15.79 2.40 8.86
C ASP A 101 15.19 2.86 7.53
N VAL A 102 14.96 4.17 7.44
CA VAL A 102 14.42 4.84 6.26
C VAL A 102 15.34 4.69 5.04
N GLY A 103 16.67 4.70 5.26
CA GLY A 103 17.65 4.58 4.17
C GLY A 103 17.71 3.17 3.59
N ALA A 104 17.69 2.14 4.44
CA ALA A 104 17.66 0.75 4.01
C ALA A 104 16.39 0.42 3.23
N VAL A 105 15.23 0.91 3.70
CA VAL A 105 13.95 0.71 2.99
C VAL A 105 13.94 1.46 1.65
N LEU A 106 14.51 2.66 1.58
CA LEU A 106 14.65 3.39 0.32
C LEU A 106 15.46 2.59 -0.71
N ALA A 107 16.62 2.05 -0.32
CA ALA A 107 17.44 1.22 -1.22
C ALA A 107 16.65 0.01 -1.72
N LYS A 108 16.01 -0.72 -0.82
CA LYS A 108 15.18 -1.89 -1.12
C LYS A 108 14.02 -1.57 -2.07
N LEU A 109 13.37 -0.42 -1.86
CA LEU A 109 12.28 0.09 -2.69
C LEU A 109 12.74 0.35 -4.14
N ILE A 110 13.87 1.02 -4.31
CA ILE A 110 14.44 1.29 -5.63
C ILE A 110 14.84 -0.01 -6.34
N ASP A 111 15.49 -0.93 -5.64
CA ASP A 111 15.93 -2.22 -6.20
C ASP A 111 14.73 -3.08 -6.67
N ASN A 112 13.56 -2.89 -6.07
CA ASN A 112 12.32 -3.60 -6.42
C ASN A 112 11.40 -2.81 -7.39
N GLY A 113 11.91 -1.76 -8.02
CA GLY A 113 11.22 -1.05 -9.11
C GLY A 113 10.30 0.09 -8.65
N GLY A 114 10.36 0.47 -7.40
CA GLY A 114 9.77 1.72 -6.92
C GLY A 114 10.62 2.94 -7.27
N SER A 115 10.14 4.12 -6.97
CA SER A 115 10.85 5.37 -7.24
C SER A 115 10.60 6.42 -6.15
N MET A 116 11.55 7.35 -6.00
CA MET A 116 11.38 8.49 -5.11
C MET A 116 10.29 9.44 -5.61
N TYR A 117 9.55 10.01 -4.67
CA TYR A 117 8.67 11.14 -4.89
C TYR A 117 9.04 12.25 -3.89
N GLY A 118 9.68 13.29 -4.38
CA GLY A 118 10.24 14.34 -3.51
C GLY A 118 11.61 13.98 -2.95
N LYS A 119 11.86 14.27 -1.68
CA LYS A 119 13.16 14.09 -0.99
C LYS A 119 12.96 13.45 0.38
N VAL A 120 13.98 12.77 0.89
CA VAL A 120 14.06 12.43 2.32
C VAL A 120 14.18 13.70 3.12
N VAL A 121 13.35 13.86 4.13
CA VAL A 121 13.33 15.00 5.03
C VAL A 121 13.49 14.57 6.48
N GLU A 122 14.05 15.46 7.29
CA GLU A 122 14.06 15.34 8.74
C GLU A 122 13.47 16.63 9.31
N ALA A 123 12.53 16.49 10.25
CA ALA A 123 11.87 17.63 10.87
C ALA A 123 11.53 17.32 12.33
N GLU A 124 11.63 18.32 13.19
CA GLU A 124 11.05 18.26 14.52
C GLU A 124 9.60 18.70 14.45
N ILE A 125 8.71 17.83 14.93
CA ILE A 125 7.27 18.12 14.99
C ILE A 125 6.92 18.43 16.45
N PRO A 126 6.53 19.65 16.77
CA PRO A 126 6.23 20.06 18.14
C PRO A 126 5.20 19.14 18.79
N GLY A 127 5.54 18.62 19.99
CA GLY A 127 4.70 17.72 20.76
C GLY A 127 4.65 16.27 20.26
N LYS A 128 5.44 15.91 19.21
CA LYS A 128 5.49 14.54 18.68
C LYS A 128 6.90 13.96 18.58
N GLY A 129 7.93 14.77 18.38
CA GLY A 129 9.31 14.33 18.25
C GLY A 129 9.90 14.55 16.86
N PHE A 130 10.93 13.77 16.52
CA PHE A 130 11.65 13.90 15.27
C PHE A 130 11.12 12.92 14.23
N LEU A 131 10.66 13.45 13.12
CA LEU A 131 10.24 12.69 11.94
C LEU A 131 11.41 12.64 10.95
N LYS A 132 11.69 11.42 10.43
CA LYS A 132 12.45 11.22 9.20
C LYS A 132 11.54 10.50 8.22
N ALA A 133 11.28 11.10 7.05
CA ALA A 133 10.32 10.53 6.11
C ALA A 133 10.62 10.91 4.66
N PHE A 134 10.00 10.17 3.75
CA PHE A 134 9.91 10.53 2.34
C PHE A 134 8.65 9.90 1.72
N TYR A 135 8.22 10.47 0.59
CA TYR A 135 7.26 9.83 -0.29
C TYR A 135 7.96 9.08 -1.41
N ALA A 136 7.36 8.00 -1.83
CA ALA A 136 7.79 7.16 -2.95
C ALA A 136 6.61 6.75 -3.81
N ARG A 137 6.91 6.13 -4.95
CA ARG A 137 5.93 5.43 -5.77
C ARG A 137 6.27 3.95 -5.81
N ASP A 138 5.24 3.12 -5.76
CA ASP A 138 5.36 1.71 -6.11
C ASP A 138 5.48 1.53 -7.64
N PRO A 139 5.70 0.30 -8.14
CA PRO A 139 5.84 0.04 -9.58
C PRO A 139 4.62 0.43 -10.44
N GLU A 140 3.43 0.57 -9.84
CA GLU A 140 2.20 1.00 -10.53
C GLU A 140 1.93 2.51 -10.39
N GLY A 141 2.77 3.23 -9.62
CA GLY A 141 2.71 4.67 -9.43
C GLY A 141 1.88 5.12 -8.23
N ASN A 142 1.40 4.22 -7.37
CA ASN A 142 0.74 4.59 -6.14
C ASN A 142 1.72 5.23 -5.16
N ILE A 143 1.26 6.22 -4.41
CA ILE A 143 2.11 6.96 -3.48
C ILE A 143 2.17 6.23 -2.14
N ILE A 144 3.37 6.11 -1.60
CA ILE A 144 3.68 5.48 -0.31
C ILE A 144 4.45 6.48 0.53
N GLU A 145 4.12 6.61 1.81
CA GLU A 145 4.93 7.31 2.80
C GLU A 145 5.76 6.31 3.59
N ILE A 146 7.06 6.56 3.68
CA ILE A 146 7.97 5.81 4.54
C ILE A 146 8.43 6.75 5.64
N GLN A 147 8.22 6.38 6.90
CA GLN A 147 8.48 7.25 8.03
C GLN A 147 9.13 6.50 9.20
N ASN A 148 9.96 7.25 9.93
CA ASN A 148 10.48 6.88 11.25
C ASN A 148 10.24 8.04 12.21
N TRP A 149 9.76 7.71 13.41
CA TRP A 149 9.57 8.68 14.49
C TRP A 149 10.48 8.34 15.65
N ARG A 150 11.21 9.34 16.13
CA ARG A 150 11.97 9.27 17.37
C ARG A 150 11.34 10.22 18.38
N VAL A 151 10.97 9.69 19.54
CA VAL A 151 10.40 10.51 20.62
C VAL A 151 11.49 11.44 21.14
N SER A 152 11.17 12.72 21.36
CA SER A 152 12.01 13.61 22.13
C SER A 152 12.04 13.09 23.57
N HIS A 153 13.18 12.59 24.02
CA HIS A 153 13.38 12.41 25.46
C HIS A 153 13.41 13.83 26.07
N VAL A 154 12.32 14.22 26.67
CA VAL A 154 12.33 15.37 27.58
C VAL A 154 12.95 14.83 28.86
N ASP A 155 14.20 15.19 29.13
CA ASP A 155 14.85 14.98 30.43
C ASP A 155 14.14 15.79 31.51
#